data_717ae77daf30c3e6cceca9a3bcae1db5
#
_entry.id   717ae77daf30c3e6cceca9a3bcae1db5
#
_cell.length_a   1.000
_cell.length_b   1.000
_cell.length_c   1.000
_cell.angle_alpha   90.00
_cell.angle_beta   90.00
_cell.angle_gamma   90.00
#
_symmetry.space_group_name_H-M   'P 1'
#
loop_
_entity.id
_entity.type
_entity.pdbx_description
1 polymer ?
#
loop_
_entity_poly.entity_id
_entity_poly.type
_entity_poly.pdbx_seq_one_letter_code
_entity_poly.pdbx_strand_id
1 'polypeptide(L)'
;MRFFVLQNGLESLATHYFNETLGWRDVCAQQGIACRIYVNRKAGPEITGPLDAVPAFTFAADDGLRFEPVTQALHDMIVKCDFFAYECRLLDAHGVGPDDVVIAPYAGAAEMVGLARWLESHKREERPRIVTIMHRQGDDWRLDAGRTAVVEGDAAPLRYGAQRLVRAAGEDRLLFAANSTTLARLLANVTGIAVMALPVLLRHGLAASYGGQDGEAAMPAYRGHRFDVGLLGEFRAEKGGKVALKALARCFGERTGLSAAVQVADDKQAGTVRDLLRGVRGSGGIAVLKGPLSPQDFETCVGACRLIALPYHPERYAARVSGLFVEATAWGRPVVAPAGTWMSDMIDEGRAAGTCFDRLTLDAVHGALQRALDDLPGLTARSRALAPAWRQSECTEAAIARIAAWAGAA
;
A
#
# COMPACT_ATOMS: atom_id res chain seq x y z
N MET A 1 21.16 13.50 -13.54
CA MET A 1 19.80 13.03 -13.20
C MET A 1 19.56 13.25 -11.72
N ARG A 2 18.50 13.97 -11.36
CA ARG A 2 18.03 14.19 -9.99
C ARG A 2 16.59 13.72 -9.91
N PHE A 3 16.15 13.32 -8.73
CA PHE A 3 14.76 12.96 -8.47
C PHE A 3 14.04 14.08 -7.70
N PHE A 4 12.84 14.42 -8.14
CA PHE A 4 11.93 15.38 -7.51
C PHE A 4 10.65 14.64 -7.13
N VAL A 5 10.48 14.32 -5.84
CA VAL A 5 9.38 13.51 -5.34
C VAL A 5 8.26 14.41 -4.82
N LEU A 6 7.07 14.30 -5.41
CA LEU A 6 5.90 15.13 -5.11
C LEU A 6 4.92 14.38 -4.21
N GLN A 7 5.15 14.39 -2.90
CA GLN A 7 4.34 13.66 -1.91
C GLN A 7 3.27 14.58 -1.32
N ASN A 8 2.30 15.00 -2.15
CA ASN A 8 1.24 15.93 -1.76
C ASN A 8 0.29 15.38 -0.69
N GLY A 9 0.24 14.07 -0.47
CA GLY A 9 -0.56 13.42 0.60
C GLY A 9 0.10 13.39 1.97
N LEU A 10 1.37 13.80 2.11
CA LEU A 10 2.10 13.74 3.37
C LEU A 10 1.80 14.96 4.24
N GLU A 11 0.87 14.79 5.18
CA GLU A 11 0.43 15.81 6.14
C GLU A 11 0.77 15.45 7.59
N SER A 12 0.92 14.14 7.91
CA SER A 12 1.14 13.66 9.28
C SER A 12 1.96 12.38 9.32
N LEU A 13 2.59 12.11 10.47
CA LEU A 13 3.34 10.87 10.73
C LEU A 13 2.44 9.62 10.82
N ALA A 14 1.14 9.80 10.99
CA ALA A 14 0.20 8.69 11.17
C ALA A 14 -0.07 7.89 9.88
N THR A 15 0.39 8.38 8.73
CA THR A 15 0.20 7.74 7.43
C THR A 15 1.44 6.96 7.00
N HIS A 16 1.26 6.00 6.10
CA HIS A 16 2.38 5.27 5.47
C HIS A 16 3.26 6.16 4.59
N TYR A 17 2.77 7.32 4.17
CA TYR A 17 3.49 8.26 3.31
C TYR A 17 4.84 8.70 3.87
N PHE A 18 4.95 8.93 5.19
CA PHE A 18 6.20 9.36 5.81
C PHE A 18 7.30 8.31 5.64
N ASN A 19 7.00 7.05 6.00
CA ASN A 19 7.98 5.96 5.90
C ASN A 19 8.38 5.67 4.45
N GLU A 20 7.42 5.76 3.52
CA GLU A 20 7.69 5.61 2.09
C GLU A 20 8.61 6.73 1.59
N THR A 21 8.31 7.97 1.96
CA THR A 21 9.12 9.14 1.55
C THR A 21 10.52 9.11 2.17
N LEU A 22 10.64 8.63 3.40
CA LEU A 22 11.92 8.39 4.05
C LEU A 22 12.75 7.36 3.25
N GLY A 23 12.11 6.31 2.78
CA GLY A 23 12.73 5.33 1.89
C GLY A 23 13.26 5.94 0.60
N TRP A 24 12.48 6.78 -0.06
CA TRP A 24 12.94 7.50 -1.26
C TRP A 24 14.20 8.33 -0.98
N ARG A 25 14.21 9.13 0.08
CA ARG A 25 15.36 9.95 0.48
C ARG A 25 16.60 9.10 0.71
N ASP A 26 16.49 8.11 1.59
CA ASP A 26 17.64 7.35 2.09
C ASP A 26 18.24 6.46 1.00
N VAL A 27 17.41 5.81 0.20
CA VAL A 27 17.89 4.96 -0.89
C VAL A 27 18.50 5.81 -2.02
N CYS A 28 17.91 6.94 -2.38
CA CYS A 28 18.54 7.85 -3.32
C CYS A 28 19.91 8.32 -2.84
N ALA A 29 20.03 8.70 -1.55
CA ALA A 29 21.31 9.08 -0.97
C ALA A 29 22.36 7.96 -1.02
N GLN A 30 21.96 6.72 -0.70
CA GLN A 30 22.83 5.53 -0.79
C GLN A 30 23.28 5.23 -2.22
N GLN A 31 22.45 5.51 -3.21
CA GLN A 31 22.77 5.32 -4.64
C GLN A 31 23.41 6.54 -5.30
N GLY A 32 23.70 7.60 -4.56
CA GLY A 32 24.29 8.82 -5.09
C GLY A 32 23.35 9.61 -6.00
N ILE A 33 22.04 9.41 -5.90
CA ILE A 33 21.02 10.15 -6.65
C ILE A 33 20.59 11.35 -5.80
N ALA A 34 20.78 12.55 -6.32
CA ALA A 34 20.24 13.74 -5.66
C ALA A 34 18.70 13.69 -5.67
N CYS A 35 18.10 13.73 -4.49
CA CYS A 35 16.66 13.66 -4.32
C CYS A 35 16.15 14.90 -3.57
N ARG A 36 15.11 15.54 -4.12
CA ARG A 36 14.42 16.65 -3.47
C ARG A 36 12.95 16.28 -3.27
N ILE A 37 12.44 16.51 -2.07
CA ILE A 37 11.11 16.08 -1.65
C ILE A 37 10.22 17.30 -1.44
N TYR A 38 9.01 17.24 -1.97
CA TYR A 38 7.96 18.25 -1.82
C TYR A 38 6.75 17.61 -1.15
N VAL A 39 6.26 18.23 -0.09
CA VAL A 39 5.19 17.70 0.75
C VAL A 39 4.01 18.66 0.85
N ASN A 40 2.94 18.23 1.50
CA ASN A 40 1.80 19.09 1.79
C ASN A 40 2.23 20.25 2.71
N ARG A 41 1.61 21.41 2.55
CA ARG A 41 1.87 22.62 3.39
C ARG A 41 1.47 22.43 4.85
N LYS A 42 0.62 21.46 5.15
CA LYS A 42 0.24 21.10 6.52
C LYS A 42 1.29 20.23 7.23
N ALA A 43 2.31 19.73 6.51
CA ALA A 43 3.39 18.97 7.10
C ALA A 43 4.21 19.82 8.08
N GLY A 44 4.25 19.41 9.34
CA GLY A 44 4.98 20.10 10.40
C GLY A 44 6.50 19.85 10.37
N PRO A 45 7.24 20.50 11.28
CA PRO A 45 8.71 20.35 11.39
C PRO A 45 9.16 18.92 11.64
N GLU A 46 8.33 18.11 12.30
CA GLU A 46 8.58 16.70 12.59
C GLU A 46 8.60 15.83 11.32
N ILE A 47 8.08 16.35 10.21
CA ILE A 47 8.09 15.72 8.87
C ILE A 47 9.14 16.38 8.00
N THR A 48 9.08 17.71 7.89
CA THR A 48 9.93 18.47 6.96
C THR A 48 11.40 18.44 7.35
N GLY A 49 11.72 18.48 8.65
CA GLY A 49 13.09 18.41 9.16
C GLY A 49 13.79 17.09 8.80
N PRO A 50 13.27 15.93 9.24
CA PRO A 50 13.87 14.65 8.92
C PRO A 50 13.99 14.37 7.42
N LEU A 51 13.07 14.86 6.59
CA LEU A 51 13.05 14.61 5.15
C LEU A 51 13.82 15.66 4.34
N ASP A 52 14.27 16.76 4.94
CA ASP A 52 14.73 17.96 4.22
C ASP A 52 13.73 18.38 3.14
N ALA A 53 12.43 18.33 3.50
CA ALA A 53 11.34 18.46 2.54
C ALA A 53 10.84 19.91 2.44
N VAL A 54 10.40 20.27 1.24
CA VAL A 54 9.82 21.58 0.94
C VAL A 54 8.30 21.52 1.04
N PRO A 55 7.65 22.29 1.93
CA PRO A 55 6.19 22.43 1.93
C PRO A 55 5.72 23.14 0.65
N ALA A 56 4.98 22.44 -0.18
CA ALA A 56 4.61 22.91 -1.51
C ALA A 56 3.11 22.85 -1.80
N PHE A 57 2.46 21.73 -1.46
CA PHE A 57 1.12 21.42 -1.94
C PHE A 57 0.02 21.79 -0.94
N THR A 58 -1.06 22.39 -1.45
CA THR A 58 -2.25 22.77 -0.65
C THR A 58 -3.19 21.59 -0.48
N PHE A 59 -3.35 20.75 -1.51
CA PHE A 59 -4.28 19.63 -1.51
C PHE A 59 -3.54 18.30 -1.52
N ALA A 60 -4.02 17.36 -0.70
CA ALA A 60 -3.61 15.97 -0.81
C ALA A 60 -4.35 15.29 -1.97
N ALA A 61 -3.73 14.26 -2.55
CA ALA A 61 -4.37 13.43 -3.59
C ALA A 61 -5.69 12.81 -3.11
N ASP A 62 -5.75 12.49 -1.81
CA ASP A 62 -6.92 11.89 -1.15
C ASP A 62 -7.94 12.91 -0.62
N ASP A 63 -7.67 14.22 -0.73
CA ASP A 63 -8.63 15.25 -0.31
C ASP A 63 -9.90 15.17 -1.17
N GLY A 64 -10.83 14.50 -0.61
CA GLY A 64 -12.24 14.38 -0.81
C GLY A 64 -12.82 14.70 -2.18
N LEU A 65 -12.78 13.80 -3.11
CA LEU A 65 -13.97 13.52 -3.90
C LEU A 65 -14.90 12.65 -3.02
N ARG A 66 -15.39 13.18 -1.91
CA ARG A 66 -16.55 12.62 -1.23
C ARG A 66 -17.71 12.89 -2.18
N PHE A 67 -18.53 11.87 -2.44
CA PHE A 67 -19.71 11.83 -3.32
C PHE A 67 -20.65 13.04 -3.12
N GLU A 68 -20.19 14.17 -3.59
CA GLU A 68 -20.96 15.38 -3.75
C GLU A 68 -21.58 15.39 -5.16
N PRO A 69 -22.56 16.22 -5.45
CA PRO A 69 -23.11 16.33 -6.80
C PRO A 69 -22.01 16.42 -7.86
N VAL A 70 -22.21 15.80 -9.01
CA VAL A 70 -21.22 15.72 -10.12
C VAL A 70 -20.60 17.08 -10.45
N THR A 71 -21.36 18.16 -10.32
CA THR A 71 -20.89 19.54 -10.50
C THR A 71 -19.85 19.96 -9.47
N GLN A 72 -20.01 19.58 -8.21
CA GLN A 72 -19.06 19.88 -7.15
C GLN A 72 -17.76 19.09 -7.35
N ALA A 73 -17.86 17.80 -7.68
CA ALA A 73 -16.69 16.96 -7.94
C ALA A 73 -15.85 17.49 -9.14
N LEU A 74 -16.50 17.96 -10.19
CA LEU A 74 -15.84 18.60 -11.34
C LEU A 74 -15.16 19.91 -10.94
N HIS A 75 -15.84 20.75 -10.15
CA HIS A 75 -15.28 22.00 -9.66
C HIS A 75 -14.04 21.73 -8.80
N ASP A 76 -14.13 20.81 -7.85
CA ASP A 76 -13.01 20.45 -6.97
C ASP A 76 -11.83 19.92 -7.78
N MET A 77 -12.09 19.09 -8.80
CA MET A 77 -11.05 18.61 -9.71
C MET A 77 -10.37 19.76 -10.47
N ILE A 78 -11.15 20.71 -11.00
CA ILE A 78 -10.60 21.88 -11.72
C ILE A 78 -9.71 22.71 -10.80
N VAL A 79 -10.18 23.03 -9.60
CA VAL A 79 -9.44 23.81 -8.62
C VAL A 79 -8.13 23.12 -8.23
N LYS A 80 -8.17 21.82 -7.93
CA LYS A 80 -6.96 21.06 -7.58
C LYS A 80 -5.95 21.02 -8.72
N CYS A 81 -6.40 20.88 -9.97
CA CYS A 81 -5.53 20.92 -11.14
C CYS A 81 -4.75 22.24 -11.22
N ASP A 82 -5.45 23.36 -11.03
CA ASP A 82 -4.85 24.69 -11.15
C ASP A 82 -3.85 24.94 -10.02
N PHE A 83 -4.21 24.58 -8.78
CA PHE A 83 -3.28 24.68 -7.65
C PHE A 83 -2.05 23.81 -7.87
N PHE A 84 -2.23 22.55 -8.25
CA PHE A 84 -1.11 21.63 -8.46
C PHE A 84 -0.18 22.13 -9.57
N ALA A 85 -0.73 22.61 -10.69
CA ALA A 85 0.06 23.19 -11.79
C ALA A 85 0.85 24.42 -11.32
N TYR A 86 0.22 25.30 -10.53
CA TYR A 86 0.88 26.48 -9.97
C TYR A 86 1.99 26.10 -9.00
N GLU A 87 1.74 25.16 -8.12
CA GLU A 87 2.68 24.70 -7.09
C GLU A 87 3.88 23.96 -7.69
N CYS A 88 3.71 23.25 -8.81
CA CYS A 88 4.82 22.67 -9.56
C CYS A 88 5.82 23.70 -10.09
N ARG A 89 5.50 24.98 -10.15
CA ARG A 89 6.49 26.03 -10.47
C ARG A 89 7.63 26.15 -9.45
N LEU A 90 7.46 25.60 -8.26
CA LEU A 90 8.57 25.47 -7.31
C LEU A 90 9.71 24.59 -7.85
N LEU A 91 9.39 23.66 -8.73
CA LEU A 91 10.38 22.83 -9.42
C LEU A 91 11.27 23.69 -10.34
N ASP A 92 10.67 24.68 -11.02
CA ASP A 92 11.39 25.62 -11.90
C ASP A 92 12.39 26.45 -11.10
N ALA A 93 11.97 26.94 -9.92
CA ALA A 93 12.85 27.68 -9.01
C ALA A 93 14.02 26.83 -8.49
N HIS A 94 13.90 25.50 -8.53
CA HIS A 94 14.95 24.55 -8.17
C HIS A 94 15.71 24.00 -9.40
N GLY A 95 15.47 24.60 -10.57
CA GLY A 95 16.19 24.31 -11.81
C GLY A 95 15.96 22.91 -12.34
N VAL A 96 14.74 22.38 -12.24
CA VAL A 96 14.38 21.10 -12.87
C VAL A 96 14.58 21.19 -14.39
N GLY A 97 15.12 20.14 -15.00
CA GLY A 97 15.43 20.13 -16.43
C GLY A 97 15.24 18.76 -17.09
N PRO A 98 15.58 18.67 -18.37
CA PRO A 98 15.27 17.49 -19.20
C PRO A 98 15.93 16.18 -18.75
N ASP A 99 17.03 16.26 -18.00
CA ASP A 99 17.75 15.10 -17.46
C ASP A 99 17.22 14.64 -16.10
N ASP A 100 16.26 15.37 -15.54
CA ASP A 100 15.70 15.08 -14.23
C ASP A 100 14.43 14.24 -14.32
N VAL A 101 14.05 13.62 -13.22
CA VAL A 101 12.85 12.79 -13.07
C VAL A 101 11.95 13.39 -11.99
N VAL A 102 10.73 13.77 -12.36
CA VAL A 102 9.68 14.18 -11.43
C VAL A 102 8.80 12.99 -11.14
N ILE A 103 8.74 12.59 -9.88
CA ILE A 103 7.99 11.42 -9.41
C ILE A 103 6.78 11.92 -8.63
N ALA A 104 5.58 11.59 -9.07
CA ALA A 104 4.33 11.87 -8.40
C ALA A 104 3.72 10.56 -7.87
N PRO A 105 4.09 10.12 -6.65
CA PRO A 105 3.40 9.05 -5.97
C PRO A 105 1.95 9.46 -5.73
N TYR A 106 1.01 8.52 -5.84
CA TYR A 106 -0.42 8.79 -5.59
C TYR A 106 -1.09 9.77 -6.57
N ALA A 107 -0.55 9.94 -7.78
CA ALA A 107 -1.16 10.81 -8.78
C ALA A 107 -2.54 10.31 -9.21
N GLY A 108 -3.57 11.14 -9.00
CA GLY A 108 -4.91 10.98 -9.53
C GLY A 108 -5.12 11.83 -10.79
N ALA A 109 -6.38 11.94 -11.22
CA ALA A 109 -6.73 12.72 -12.42
C ALA A 109 -6.33 14.21 -12.30
N ALA A 110 -6.53 14.79 -11.12
CA ALA A 110 -6.22 16.21 -10.88
C ALA A 110 -4.71 16.49 -10.98
N GLU A 111 -3.89 15.65 -10.34
CA GLU A 111 -2.44 15.77 -10.37
C GLU A 111 -1.89 15.56 -11.78
N MET A 112 -2.42 14.60 -12.53
CA MET A 112 -2.02 14.36 -13.93
C MET A 112 -2.32 15.56 -14.83
N VAL A 113 -3.51 16.15 -14.70
CA VAL A 113 -3.87 17.38 -15.45
C VAL A 113 -3.01 18.56 -15.00
N GLY A 114 -2.75 18.70 -13.70
CA GLY A 114 -1.88 19.73 -13.17
C GLY A 114 -0.45 19.63 -13.69
N LEU A 115 0.13 18.41 -13.66
CA LEU A 115 1.45 18.15 -14.26
C LEU A 115 1.46 18.47 -15.76
N ALA A 116 0.43 18.07 -16.50
CA ALA A 116 0.35 18.37 -17.92
C ALA A 116 0.35 19.89 -18.18
N ARG A 117 -0.43 20.67 -17.42
CA ARG A 117 -0.49 22.14 -17.54
C ARG A 117 0.86 22.79 -17.20
N TRP A 118 1.53 22.29 -16.17
CA TRP A 118 2.86 22.78 -15.83
C TRP A 118 3.87 22.46 -16.94
N LEU A 119 3.89 21.24 -17.47
CA LEU A 119 4.77 20.87 -18.59
C LEU A 119 4.47 21.69 -19.86
N GLU A 120 3.21 21.99 -20.16
CA GLU A 120 2.78 22.79 -21.31
C GLU A 120 3.31 24.24 -21.24
N SER A 121 3.69 24.74 -20.04
CA SER A 121 4.32 26.05 -19.89
C SER A 121 5.83 26.09 -20.24
N HIS A 122 6.43 24.92 -20.52
CA HIS A 122 7.83 24.77 -20.91
C HIS A 122 7.96 24.33 -22.36
N LYS A 123 9.08 24.66 -23.00
CA LYS A 123 9.43 24.07 -24.29
C LYS A 123 9.64 22.57 -24.14
N ARG A 124 9.33 21.81 -25.18
CA ARG A 124 9.37 20.34 -25.11
C ARG A 124 10.73 19.79 -24.73
N GLU A 125 11.79 20.38 -25.24
CA GLU A 125 13.19 20.02 -24.96
C GLU A 125 13.64 20.31 -23.54
N GLU A 126 12.95 21.20 -22.82
CA GLU A 126 13.25 21.58 -21.44
C GLU A 126 12.51 20.72 -20.40
N ARG A 127 11.51 19.94 -20.84
CA ARG A 127 10.63 19.17 -19.92
C ARG A 127 11.37 18.01 -19.29
N PRO A 128 11.21 17.79 -17.97
CA PRO A 128 11.76 16.62 -17.30
C PRO A 128 11.01 15.32 -17.71
N ARG A 129 11.57 14.19 -17.30
CA ARG A 129 10.85 12.92 -17.31
C ARG A 129 9.84 12.87 -16.15
N ILE A 130 8.69 12.27 -16.38
CA ILE A 130 7.62 12.16 -15.39
C ILE A 130 7.38 10.71 -15.06
N VAL A 131 7.26 10.41 -13.77
CA VAL A 131 6.79 9.12 -13.25
C VAL A 131 5.55 9.36 -12.41
N THR A 132 4.44 8.74 -12.77
CA THR A 132 3.24 8.72 -11.92
C THR A 132 3.06 7.33 -11.34
N ILE A 133 2.85 7.21 -10.03
CA ILE A 133 2.63 5.92 -9.38
C ILE A 133 1.22 5.90 -8.80
N MET A 134 0.42 4.95 -9.25
CA MET A 134 -0.95 4.77 -8.78
C MET A 134 -1.03 3.61 -7.79
N HIS A 135 -1.70 3.83 -6.67
CA HIS A 135 -1.78 2.89 -5.54
C HIS A 135 -3.16 2.30 -5.31
N ARG A 136 -4.18 2.84 -5.99
CA ARG A 136 -5.57 2.43 -5.79
C ARG A 136 -6.28 2.17 -7.10
N GLN A 137 -7.16 1.17 -7.07
CA GLN A 137 -8.27 1.09 -8.02
C GLN A 137 -9.35 2.11 -7.62
N GLY A 138 -10.16 2.56 -8.56
CA GLY A 138 -11.39 3.31 -8.26
C GLY A 138 -12.36 2.44 -7.43
N ASP A 139 -13.19 3.07 -6.61
CA ASP A 139 -14.11 2.33 -5.72
C ASP A 139 -15.14 1.49 -6.51
N ASP A 140 -15.47 1.93 -7.73
CA ASP A 140 -16.43 1.27 -8.62
C ASP A 140 -15.78 0.39 -9.68
N TRP A 141 -14.46 0.15 -9.57
CA TRP A 141 -13.74 -0.70 -10.53
C TRP A 141 -13.51 -2.07 -9.93
N ARG A 142 -13.84 -3.09 -10.67
CA ARG A 142 -13.65 -4.50 -10.28
C ARG A 142 -12.95 -5.26 -11.38
N LEU A 143 -12.43 -6.42 -11.01
CA LEU A 143 -12.03 -7.44 -11.96
C LEU A 143 -13.15 -8.48 -12.00
N ASP A 144 -13.59 -8.84 -13.20
CA ASP A 144 -14.48 -9.98 -13.41
C ASP A 144 -13.76 -11.32 -13.18
N ALA A 145 -14.48 -12.43 -13.32
CA ALA A 145 -13.93 -13.77 -13.18
C ALA A 145 -12.78 -14.06 -14.17
N GLY A 146 -12.77 -13.41 -15.32
CA GLY A 146 -11.69 -13.45 -16.32
C GLY A 146 -10.56 -12.45 -16.03
N ARG A 147 -10.64 -11.73 -14.90
CA ARG A 147 -9.71 -10.65 -14.49
C ARG A 147 -9.64 -9.47 -15.47
N THR A 148 -10.72 -9.27 -16.23
CA THR A 148 -10.92 -8.09 -17.06
C THR A 148 -11.47 -6.95 -16.20
N ALA A 149 -11.05 -5.73 -16.48
CA ALA A 149 -11.54 -4.56 -15.77
C ALA A 149 -13.01 -4.30 -16.09
N VAL A 150 -13.86 -4.38 -15.06
CA VAL A 150 -15.24 -3.91 -15.12
C VAL A 150 -15.29 -2.56 -14.40
N VAL A 151 -15.58 -1.51 -15.12
CA VAL A 151 -15.70 -0.15 -14.61
C VAL A 151 -17.19 0.17 -14.52
N GLU A 152 -17.75 0.16 -13.32
CA GLU A 152 -19.16 0.53 -13.11
C GLU A 152 -19.32 2.04 -12.92
N GLY A 153 -18.28 2.72 -12.46
CA GLY A 153 -18.23 4.16 -12.29
C GLY A 153 -17.57 4.89 -13.44
N ASP A 154 -17.54 6.22 -13.34
CA ASP A 154 -16.93 7.08 -14.34
C ASP A 154 -15.40 7.12 -14.23
N ALA A 155 -14.71 6.44 -15.16
CA ALA A 155 -13.26 6.51 -15.28
C ALA A 155 -12.78 7.65 -16.20
N ALA A 156 -13.70 8.44 -16.76
CA ALA A 156 -13.39 9.48 -17.74
C ALA A 156 -12.40 10.53 -17.20
N PRO A 157 -12.48 11.01 -15.95
CA PRO A 157 -11.50 11.94 -15.40
C PRO A 157 -10.07 11.37 -15.41
N LEU A 158 -9.89 10.12 -14.98
CA LEU A 158 -8.57 9.49 -14.97
C LEU A 158 -8.04 9.28 -16.39
N ARG A 159 -8.88 8.79 -17.29
CA ARG A 159 -8.52 8.59 -18.70
C ARG A 159 -8.13 9.91 -19.36
N TYR A 160 -8.90 10.97 -19.12
CA TYR A 160 -8.60 12.31 -19.60
C TYR A 160 -7.25 12.83 -19.05
N GLY A 161 -7.03 12.75 -17.74
CA GLY A 161 -5.79 13.18 -17.10
C GLY A 161 -4.57 12.43 -17.65
N ALA A 162 -4.68 11.12 -17.75
CA ALA A 162 -3.62 10.27 -18.28
C ALA A 162 -3.28 10.61 -19.74
N GLN A 163 -4.29 10.70 -20.63
CA GLN A 163 -4.09 11.04 -22.03
C GLN A 163 -3.54 12.47 -22.22
N ARG A 164 -3.96 13.40 -21.38
CA ARG A 164 -3.44 14.77 -21.41
C ARG A 164 -1.98 14.81 -20.99
N LEU A 165 -1.61 14.06 -19.96
CA LEU A 165 -0.23 13.98 -19.50
C LEU A 165 0.69 13.33 -20.55
N VAL A 166 0.22 12.27 -21.24
CA VAL A 166 0.94 11.69 -22.38
C VAL A 166 1.23 12.73 -23.47
N ARG A 167 0.22 13.52 -23.84
CA ARG A 167 0.41 14.58 -24.87
C ARG A 167 1.40 15.66 -24.42
N ALA A 168 1.36 16.02 -23.14
CA ALA A 168 2.24 17.06 -22.60
C ALA A 168 3.67 16.55 -22.41
N ALA A 169 3.89 15.38 -21.87
CA ALA A 169 5.22 14.84 -21.60
C ALA A 169 5.88 14.23 -22.85
N GLY A 170 5.12 13.49 -23.66
CA GLY A 170 5.60 12.54 -24.65
C GLY A 170 5.71 11.13 -24.08
N GLU A 171 5.47 10.11 -24.89
CA GLU A 171 5.47 8.70 -24.45
C GLU A 171 6.86 8.26 -23.96
N ASP A 172 7.91 8.77 -24.58
CA ASP A 172 9.32 8.52 -24.27
C ASP A 172 9.76 9.14 -22.92
N ARG A 173 9.03 10.14 -22.43
CA ARG A 173 9.34 10.88 -21.20
C ARG A 173 8.35 10.65 -20.07
N LEU A 174 7.43 9.70 -20.23
CA LEU A 174 6.39 9.42 -19.24
C LEU A 174 6.35 7.95 -18.88
N LEU A 175 6.47 7.67 -17.58
CA LEU A 175 6.26 6.36 -17.02
C LEU A 175 4.97 6.36 -16.18
N PHE A 176 3.94 5.67 -16.66
CA PHE A 176 2.83 5.28 -15.81
C PHE A 176 3.20 4.02 -15.04
N ALA A 177 3.02 4.05 -13.74
CA ALA A 177 3.35 2.93 -12.87
C ALA A 177 2.24 2.63 -11.86
N ALA A 178 2.21 1.40 -11.37
CA ALA A 178 1.35 0.96 -10.28
C ALA A 178 2.12 0.03 -9.35
N ASN A 179 1.72 -0.06 -8.11
CA ASN A 179 2.39 -0.84 -7.08
C ASN A 179 2.10 -2.35 -7.13
N SER A 180 1.47 -2.85 -8.20
CA SER A 180 1.30 -4.29 -8.43
C SER A 180 0.99 -4.58 -9.90
N THR A 181 1.29 -5.80 -10.33
CA THR A 181 0.95 -6.28 -11.69
C THR A 181 -0.55 -6.29 -11.94
N THR A 182 -1.34 -6.65 -10.93
CA THR A 182 -2.80 -6.68 -11.02
C THR A 182 -3.37 -5.27 -11.21
N LEU A 183 -2.90 -4.30 -10.42
CA LEU A 183 -3.33 -2.90 -10.56
C LEU A 183 -2.83 -2.29 -11.88
N ALA A 184 -1.59 -2.59 -12.28
CA ALA A 184 -1.04 -2.11 -13.55
C ALA A 184 -1.89 -2.56 -14.74
N ARG A 185 -2.29 -3.84 -14.76
CA ARG A 185 -3.17 -4.40 -15.80
C ARG A 185 -4.55 -3.74 -15.79
N LEU A 186 -5.15 -3.57 -14.61
CA LEU A 186 -6.44 -2.89 -14.45
C LEU A 186 -6.38 -1.45 -14.99
N LEU A 187 -5.38 -0.70 -14.60
CA LEU A 187 -5.19 0.69 -15.02
C LEU A 187 -4.89 0.81 -16.51
N ALA A 188 -4.10 -0.10 -17.07
CA ALA A 188 -3.85 -0.13 -18.51
C ALA A 188 -5.13 -0.35 -19.30
N ASN A 189 -6.01 -1.26 -18.85
CA ASN A 189 -7.32 -1.48 -19.47
C ASN A 189 -8.24 -0.25 -19.37
N VAL A 190 -8.21 0.44 -18.20
CA VAL A 190 -9.05 1.62 -17.97
C VAL A 190 -8.56 2.83 -18.76
N THR A 191 -7.27 3.07 -18.82
CA THR A 191 -6.69 4.28 -19.44
C THR A 191 -6.36 4.11 -20.92
N GLY A 192 -6.15 2.87 -21.36
CA GLY A 192 -5.62 2.55 -22.70
C GLY A 192 -4.12 2.84 -22.84
N ILE A 193 -3.40 3.02 -21.74
CA ILE A 193 -1.97 3.37 -21.70
C ILE A 193 -1.20 2.25 -21.00
N ALA A 194 0.00 1.95 -21.47
CA ALA A 194 0.88 0.98 -20.82
C ALA A 194 1.23 1.43 -19.38
N VAL A 195 1.08 0.54 -18.40
CA VAL A 195 1.37 0.80 -17.00
C VAL A 195 2.39 -0.23 -16.51
N MET A 196 3.53 0.25 -16.01
CA MET A 196 4.57 -0.59 -15.43
C MET A 196 4.21 -0.99 -14.01
N ALA A 197 4.39 -2.27 -13.67
CA ALA A 197 4.33 -2.69 -12.28
C ALA A 197 5.64 -2.34 -11.56
N LEU A 198 5.56 -1.51 -10.54
CA LEU A 198 6.65 -1.29 -9.59
C LEU A 198 6.48 -2.21 -8.38
N PRO A 199 7.57 -2.48 -7.64
CA PRO A 199 7.48 -3.16 -6.36
C PRO A 199 6.55 -2.47 -5.38
N VAL A 200 5.94 -3.25 -4.50
CA VAL A 200 5.27 -2.69 -3.32
C VAL A 200 6.34 -2.29 -2.33
N LEU A 201 6.33 -1.03 -1.92
CA LEU A 201 7.37 -0.54 -1.03
C LEU A 201 7.19 -1.12 0.38
N LEU A 202 8.15 -1.95 0.80
CA LEU A 202 8.33 -2.32 2.20
C LEU A 202 8.70 -1.06 3.00
N ARG A 203 8.30 -1.04 4.25
CA ARG A 203 8.71 0.02 5.16
C ARG A 203 10.23 0.12 5.19
N HIS A 204 10.76 1.31 4.94
CA HIS A 204 12.20 1.55 4.91
C HIS A 204 12.84 1.26 6.28
N GLY A 205 14.03 0.68 6.27
CA GLY A 205 14.77 0.31 7.48
C GLY A 205 14.40 -1.04 8.09
N LEU A 206 13.29 -1.68 7.68
CA LEU A 206 12.89 -2.99 8.21
C LEU A 206 13.76 -4.14 7.71
N ALA A 207 14.37 -4.02 6.54
CA ALA A 207 15.22 -5.08 6.00
C ALA A 207 16.35 -5.48 6.97
N ALA A 208 16.87 -4.53 7.77
CA ALA A 208 17.86 -4.79 8.80
C ALA A 208 17.28 -5.56 10.01
N SER A 209 16.00 -5.32 10.34
CA SER A 209 15.33 -5.99 11.47
C SER A 209 14.98 -7.45 11.18
N TYR A 210 14.87 -7.83 9.90
CA TYR A 210 14.59 -9.21 9.49
C TYR A 210 15.83 -10.11 9.44
N GLY A 211 17.03 -9.52 9.53
CA GLY A 211 18.30 -10.24 9.39
C GLY A 211 18.62 -11.14 10.57
N GLY A 212 18.82 -12.43 10.30
CA GLY A 212 19.42 -13.37 11.24
C GLY A 212 18.49 -14.20 12.10
N GLN A 213 17.18 -14.25 11.78
CA GLN A 213 16.23 -15.03 12.59
C GLN A 213 15.78 -16.31 11.88
N ASP A 214 16.71 -17.25 11.71
CA ASP A 214 16.41 -18.60 11.22
C ASP A 214 15.99 -19.50 12.38
N GLY A 215 14.69 -19.68 12.58
CA GLY A 215 14.13 -20.63 13.52
C GLY A 215 12.95 -20.11 14.36
N GLU A 216 12.16 -21.02 14.92
CA GLU A 216 11.02 -20.70 15.79
C GLU A 216 11.47 -20.03 17.10
N ALA A 217 12.71 -20.33 17.54
CA ALA A 217 13.36 -19.70 18.71
C ALA A 217 13.63 -18.19 18.51
N ALA A 218 13.68 -17.73 17.28
CA ALA A 218 13.98 -16.35 16.88
C ALA A 218 12.74 -15.48 16.64
N MET A 219 11.51 -15.99 16.83
CA MET A 219 10.30 -15.14 16.76
C MET A 219 10.34 -14.05 17.82
N PRO A 220 10.22 -12.77 17.45
CA PRO A 220 10.09 -11.72 18.46
C PRO A 220 8.86 -11.98 19.33
N ALA A 221 8.90 -11.49 20.57
CA ALA A 221 7.75 -11.47 21.43
C ALA A 221 7.24 -10.03 21.54
N TYR A 222 5.95 -9.82 21.30
CA TYR A 222 5.33 -8.53 21.56
C TYR A 222 4.85 -8.48 23.00
N ARG A 223 5.42 -7.60 23.81
CA ARG A 223 5.16 -7.47 25.26
C ARG A 223 5.25 -8.82 26.00
N GLY A 224 6.25 -9.64 25.65
CA GLY A 224 6.46 -10.96 26.23
C GLY A 224 5.59 -12.09 25.68
N HIS A 225 4.70 -11.82 24.71
CA HIS A 225 3.77 -12.78 24.15
C HIS A 225 4.07 -13.11 22.68
N ARG A 226 3.78 -14.36 22.30
CA ARG A 226 3.71 -14.84 20.92
C ARG A 226 2.30 -15.32 20.66
N PHE A 227 1.83 -15.17 19.41
CA PHE A 227 0.45 -15.46 19.03
C PHE A 227 0.40 -16.45 17.86
N ASP A 228 -0.56 -17.36 17.88
CA ASP A 228 -0.78 -18.24 16.75
C ASP A 228 -1.41 -17.48 15.58
N VAL A 229 -2.35 -16.56 15.86
CA VAL A 229 -3.04 -15.78 14.84
C VAL A 229 -2.99 -14.28 15.15
N GLY A 230 -2.61 -13.48 14.15
CA GLY A 230 -2.74 -12.01 14.18
C GLY A 230 -3.92 -11.55 13.33
N LEU A 231 -4.84 -10.80 13.91
CA LEU A 231 -5.87 -10.02 13.23
C LEU A 231 -5.54 -8.54 13.49
N LEU A 232 -4.67 -8.00 12.65
CA LEU A 232 -4.05 -6.69 12.86
C LEU A 232 -4.61 -5.63 11.90
N GLY A 233 -4.48 -4.36 12.29
CA GLY A 233 -5.02 -3.23 11.56
C GLY A 233 -6.43 -2.83 12.04
N GLU A 234 -6.89 -1.69 11.54
CA GLU A 234 -8.19 -1.15 11.94
C GLU A 234 -9.36 -2.07 11.54
N PHE A 235 -10.35 -2.15 12.41
CA PHE A 235 -11.60 -2.89 12.22
C PHE A 235 -12.58 -2.12 11.30
N ARG A 236 -12.19 -1.93 10.04
CA ARG A 236 -13.07 -1.32 9.03
C ARG A 236 -13.97 -2.39 8.39
N ALA A 237 -15.12 -1.96 7.87
CA ALA A 237 -16.09 -2.86 7.24
C ALA A 237 -15.46 -3.63 6.06
N GLU A 238 -14.70 -2.94 5.20
CA GLU A 238 -14.01 -3.52 4.04
C GLU A 238 -12.88 -4.49 4.43
N LYS A 239 -12.39 -4.41 5.67
CA LYS A 239 -11.39 -5.33 6.22
C LYS A 239 -11.99 -6.57 6.92
N GLY A 240 -13.33 -6.69 6.94
CA GLY A 240 -14.03 -7.90 7.41
C GLY A 240 -13.76 -8.35 8.84
N GLY A 241 -13.27 -7.45 9.70
CA GLY A 241 -12.80 -7.80 11.04
C GLY A 241 -13.84 -8.53 11.90
N LYS A 242 -15.14 -8.18 11.78
CA LYS A 242 -16.21 -8.87 12.51
C LYS A 242 -16.40 -10.32 12.06
N VAL A 243 -16.29 -10.59 10.77
CA VAL A 243 -16.40 -11.94 10.21
C VAL A 243 -15.21 -12.80 10.67
N ALA A 244 -14.00 -12.25 10.57
CA ALA A 244 -12.79 -12.94 11.02
C ALA A 244 -12.80 -13.20 12.53
N LEU A 245 -13.26 -12.25 13.34
CA LEU A 245 -13.35 -12.46 14.77
C LEU A 245 -14.31 -13.59 15.14
N LYS A 246 -15.47 -13.69 14.46
CA LYS A 246 -16.41 -14.82 14.65
C LYS A 246 -15.78 -16.15 14.19
N ALA A 247 -15.07 -16.14 13.05
CA ALA A 247 -14.37 -17.31 12.56
C ALA A 247 -13.25 -17.76 13.53
N LEU A 248 -12.51 -16.81 14.05
CA LEU A 248 -11.48 -17.05 15.07
C LEU A 248 -12.09 -17.59 16.37
N ALA A 249 -13.21 -17.01 16.84
CA ALA A 249 -13.95 -17.49 18.02
C ALA A 249 -14.37 -18.96 17.86
N ARG A 250 -14.80 -19.35 16.66
CA ARG A 250 -15.12 -20.75 16.37
C ARG A 250 -13.88 -21.65 16.42
N CYS A 251 -12.74 -21.19 15.89
CA CYS A 251 -11.47 -21.92 16.01
C CYS A 251 -11.08 -22.14 17.49
N PHE A 252 -11.29 -21.16 18.37
CA PHE A 252 -11.03 -21.28 19.81
C PHE A 252 -11.95 -22.32 20.48
N GLY A 253 -13.21 -22.43 20.03
CA GLY A 253 -14.13 -23.47 20.53
C GLY A 253 -13.71 -24.89 20.13
N GLU A 254 -13.03 -25.04 19.01
CA GLU A 254 -12.64 -26.32 18.41
C GLU A 254 -11.19 -26.73 18.77
N ARG A 255 -10.33 -25.79 19.20
CA ARG A 255 -8.91 -26.00 19.47
C ARG A 255 -8.54 -25.47 20.85
N THR A 256 -7.88 -26.28 21.66
CA THR A 256 -7.35 -25.85 22.96
C THR A 256 -5.96 -25.21 22.80
N GLY A 257 -5.69 -24.22 23.64
CA GLY A 257 -4.36 -23.59 23.71
C GLY A 257 -4.06 -22.60 22.58
N LEU A 258 -5.03 -22.26 21.70
CA LEU A 258 -4.86 -21.26 20.66
C LEU A 258 -4.72 -19.87 21.28
N SER A 259 -3.85 -19.03 20.70
CA SER A 259 -3.64 -17.63 21.09
C SER A 259 -3.79 -16.70 19.92
N ALA A 260 -4.27 -15.47 20.15
CA ALA A 260 -4.42 -14.47 19.08
C ALA A 260 -4.17 -13.04 19.56
N ALA A 261 -3.64 -12.20 18.65
CA ALA A 261 -3.60 -10.76 18.77
C ALA A 261 -4.66 -10.12 17.90
N VAL A 262 -5.51 -9.27 18.47
CA VAL A 262 -6.57 -8.54 17.76
C VAL A 262 -6.37 -7.06 17.97
N GLN A 263 -6.01 -6.33 16.92
CA GLN A 263 -5.86 -4.87 16.99
C GLN A 263 -7.19 -4.17 16.73
N VAL A 264 -7.48 -3.16 17.52
CA VAL A 264 -8.70 -2.33 17.45
C VAL A 264 -8.34 -0.84 17.55
N ALA A 265 -9.12 0.04 16.90
CA ALA A 265 -8.84 1.46 16.89
C ALA A 265 -9.10 2.13 18.24
N ASP A 266 -10.17 1.74 18.93
CA ASP A 266 -10.69 2.43 20.12
C ASP A 266 -11.39 1.50 21.11
N ASP A 267 -11.86 2.07 22.21
CA ASP A 267 -12.58 1.35 23.26
C ASP A 267 -13.94 0.80 22.81
N LYS A 268 -14.59 1.44 21.83
CA LYS A 268 -15.86 0.96 21.26
C LYS A 268 -15.64 -0.34 20.49
N GLN A 269 -14.60 -0.38 19.66
CA GLN A 269 -14.21 -1.59 18.95
C GLN A 269 -13.73 -2.69 19.93
N ALA A 270 -12.98 -2.34 20.97
CA ALA A 270 -12.59 -3.26 22.03
C ALA A 270 -13.81 -3.84 22.77
N GLY A 271 -14.84 -3.05 23.01
CA GLY A 271 -16.14 -3.50 23.51
C GLY A 271 -16.80 -4.51 22.59
N THR A 272 -16.84 -4.20 21.28
CA THR A 272 -17.39 -5.12 20.25
C THR A 272 -16.65 -6.46 20.25
N VAL A 273 -15.31 -6.45 20.36
CA VAL A 273 -14.51 -7.68 20.44
C VAL A 273 -14.89 -8.48 21.67
N ARG A 274 -14.95 -7.85 22.85
CA ARG A 274 -15.35 -8.53 24.10
C ARG A 274 -16.75 -9.12 24.02
N ASP A 275 -17.71 -8.40 23.44
CA ASP A 275 -19.09 -8.89 23.31
C ASP A 275 -19.18 -10.10 22.36
N LEU A 276 -18.45 -10.08 21.24
CA LEU A 276 -18.40 -11.21 20.30
C LEU A 276 -17.72 -12.44 20.87
N LEU A 277 -16.83 -12.28 21.84
CA LEU A 277 -16.08 -13.36 22.49
C LEU A 277 -16.72 -13.81 23.80
N ARG A 278 -17.80 -13.18 24.25
CA ARG A 278 -18.48 -13.53 25.51
C ARG A 278 -18.98 -14.97 25.45
N GLY A 279 -18.56 -15.77 26.40
CA GLY A 279 -18.93 -17.19 26.49
C GLY A 279 -18.18 -18.12 25.51
N VAL A 280 -17.25 -17.60 24.71
CA VAL A 280 -16.41 -18.42 23.85
C VAL A 280 -15.34 -19.12 24.72
N ARG A 281 -15.32 -20.47 24.68
CA ARG A 281 -14.33 -21.27 25.38
C ARG A 281 -12.92 -20.95 24.83
N GLY A 282 -11.95 -20.76 25.71
CA GLY A 282 -10.56 -20.48 25.32
C GLY A 282 -10.27 -19.04 24.91
N SER A 283 -11.28 -18.14 24.88
CA SER A 283 -11.10 -16.74 24.48
C SER A 283 -10.13 -15.93 25.38
N GLY A 284 -9.75 -16.46 26.54
CA GLY A 284 -8.69 -15.89 27.40
C GLY A 284 -7.30 -15.84 26.73
N GLY A 285 -7.07 -16.60 25.66
CA GLY A 285 -5.88 -16.51 24.81
C GLY A 285 -5.88 -15.37 23.81
N ILE A 286 -6.88 -14.47 23.81
CA ILE A 286 -6.98 -13.34 22.88
C ILE A 286 -6.50 -12.06 23.56
N ALA A 287 -5.41 -11.50 23.06
CA ALA A 287 -4.91 -10.17 23.44
C ALA A 287 -5.55 -9.10 22.55
N VAL A 288 -6.24 -8.13 23.14
CA VAL A 288 -6.81 -6.98 22.45
C VAL A 288 -5.83 -5.80 22.54
N LEU A 289 -5.29 -5.39 21.39
CA LEU A 289 -4.34 -4.30 21.23
C LEU A 289 -5.08 -3.04 20.81
N LYS A 290 -5.09 -2.01 21.66
CA LYS A 290 -5.84 -0.78 21.42
C LYS A 290 -4.99 0.30 20.75
N GLY A 291 -5.64 1.03 19.86
CA GLY A 291 -5.12 2.22 19.21
C GLY A 291 -4.13 1.96 18.08
N PRO A 292 -3.63 3.06 17.48
CA PRO A 292 -2.53 2.96 16.54
C PRO A 292 -1.28 2.48 17.29
N LEU A 293 -0.70 1.39 16.82
CA LEU A 293 0.60 0.95 17.29
C LEU A 293 1.69 1.86 16.69
N SER A 294 2.76 2.10 17.45
CA SER A 294 3.95 2.71 16.85
C SER A 294 4.44 1.83 15.68
N PRO A 295 5.14 2.37 14.71
CA PRO A 295 5.70 1.58 13.61
C PRO A 295 6.49 0.36 14.11
N GLN A 296 7.31 0.53 15.12
CA GLN A 296 8.11 -0.55 15.71
C GLN A 296 7.26 -1.59 16.47
N ASP A 297 6.24 -1.13 17.22
CA ASP A 297 5.30 -2.03 17.90
C ASP A 297 4.49 -2.86 16.91
N PHE A 298 4.03 -2.24 15.82
CA PHE A 298 3.26 -2.93 14.77
C PHE A 298 4.10 -4.03 14.13
N GLU A 299 5.33 -3.71 13.76
CA GLU A 299 6.30 -4.65 13.20
C GLU A 299 6.59 -5.81 14.13
N THR A 300 6.91 -5.50 15.40
CA THR A 300 7.16 -6.52 16.42
C THR A 300 5.95 -7.41 16.62
N CYS A 301 4.74 -6.84 16.58
CA CYS A 301 3.49 -7.58 16.69
C CYS A 301 3.25 -8.52 15.50
N VAL A 302 3.50 -8.05 14.25
CA VAL A 302 3.45 -8.90 13.05
C VAL A 302 4.44 -10.06 13.18
N GLY A 303 5.67 -9.76 13.57
CA GLY A 303 6.72 -10.78 13.79
C GLY A 303 6.38 -11.76 14.91
N ALA A 304 5.62 -11.34 15.94
CA ALA A 304 5.20 -12.18 17.07
C ALA A 304 4.02 -13.12 16.73
N CYS A 305 3.37 -12.96 15.57
CA CYS A 305 2.31 -13.83 15.10
C CYS A 305 2.85 -14.96 14.21
N ARG A 306 2.33 -16.19 14.36
CA ARG A 306 2.69 -17.32 13.49
C ARG A 306 1.93 -17.33 12.17
N LEU A 307 0.73 -16.74 12.16
CA LEU A 307 -0.17 -16.63 11.02
C LEU A 307 -0.82 -15.25 11.04
N ILE A 308 -0.96 -14.59 9.90
CA ILE A 308 -1.68 -13.32 9.78
C ILE A 308 -2.98 -13.53 9.00
N ALA A 309 -4.11 -13.14 9.59
CA ALA A 309 -5.41 -13.18 8.94
C ALA A 309 -5.74 -11.83 8.30
N LEU A 310 -6.07 -11.86 7.01
CA LEU A 310 -6.42 -10.71 6.17
C LEU A 310 -7.84 -10.91 5.61
N PRO A 311 -8.88 -10.76 6.43
CA PRO A 311 -10.26 -11.08 6.05
C PRO A 311 -10.90 -10.00 5.18
N TYR A 312 -10.16 -9.48 4.23
CA TYR A 312 -10.57 -8.34 3.41
C TYR A 312 -11.68 -8.71 2.43
N HIS A 313 -12.47 -7.71 2.06
CA HIS A 313 -13.54 -7.89 1.07
C HIS A 313 -12.92 -8.14 -0.32
N PRO A 314 -13.16 -9.31 -0.97
CA PRO A 314 -12.47 -9.67 -2.21
C PRO A 314 -12.58 -8.60 -3.31
N GLU A 315 -13.80 -8.09 -3.55
CA GLU A 315 -14.05 -7.10 -4.62
C GLU A 315 -13.30 -5.78 -4.38
N ARG A 316 -13.24 -5.33 -3.12
CA ARG A 316 -12.55 -4.09 -2.76
C ARG A 316 -11.02 -4.20 -2.77
N TYR A 317 -10.53 -5.41 -2.63
CA TYR A 317 -9.10 -5.71 -2.62
C TYR A 317 -8.62 -6.46 -3.86
N ALA A 318 -9.45 -6.55 -4.91
CA ALA A 318 -9.10 -7.27 -6.13
C ALA A 318 -7.73 -6.85 -6.69
N ALA A 319 -7.47 -5.55 -6.79
CA ALA A 319 -6.20 -5.01 -7.25
C ALA A 319 -5.46 -4.16 -6.18
N ARG A 320 -6.07 -3.96 -4.99
CA ARG A 320 -5.42 -3.21 -3.91
C ARG A 320 -4.32 -4.03 -3.25
N VAL A 321 -3.20 -3.38 -3.02
CA VAL A 321 -2.12 -3.92 -2.20
C VAL A 321 -2.44 -3.78 -0.71
N SER A 322 -1.99 -4.74 0.08
CA SER A 322 -2.10 -4.70 1.54
C SER A 322 -0.70 -4.57 2.16
N GLY A 323 -0.44 -3.45 2.83
CA GLY A 323 0.81 -3.28 3.59
C GLY A 323 1.03 -4.38 4.64
N LEU A 324 -0.03 -4.82 5.32
CA LEU A 324 0.07 -5.91 6.29
C LEU A 324 0.44 -7.25 5.62
N PHE A 325 -0.06 -7.53 4.41
CA PHE A 325 0.36 -8.71 3.64
C PHE A 325 1.85 -8.62 3.29
N VAL A 326 2.28 -7.45 2.82
CA VAL A 326 3.68 -7.20 2.43
C VAL A 326 4.61 -7.40 3.62
N GLU A 327 4.27 -6.84 4.78
CA GLU A 327 5.06 -7.00 6.00
C GLU A 327 5.03 -8.44 6.54
N ALA A 328 3.87 -9.11 6.54
CA ALA A 328 3.76 -10.51 6.96
C ALA A 328 4.66 -11.42 6.11
N THR A 329 4.63 -11.25 4.79
CA THR A 329 5.47 -12.04 3.87
C THR A 329 6.96 -11.74 4.09
N ALA A 330 7.32 -10.48 4.32
CA ALA A 330 8.69 -10.09 4.63
C ALA A 330 9.20 -10.70 5.95
N TRP A 331 8.31 -10.88 6.94
CA TRP A 331 8.58 -11.58 8.19
C TRP A 331 8.57 -13.11 8.06
N GLY A 332 8.32 -13.65 6.87
CA GLY A 332 8.17 -15.09 6.67
C GLY A 332 6.96 -15.65 7.43
N ARG A 333 5.86 -14.88 7.51
CA ARG A 333 4.60 -15.30 8.13
C ARG A 333 3.62 -15.71 7.05
N PRO A 334 3.02 -16.91 7.15
CA PRO A 334 1.94 -17.31 6.28
C PRO A 334 0.70 -16.46 6.52
N VAL A 335 -0.15 -16.38 5.51
CA VAL A 335 -1.35 -15.53 5.55
C VAL A 335 -2.61 -16.30 5.24
N VAL A 336 -3.75 -15.80 5.74
CA VAL A 336 -5.08 -16.16 5.26
C VAL A 336 -5.64 -14.97 4.51
N ALA A 337 -5.88 -15.11 3.21
CA ALA A 337 -6.23 -13.99 2.33
C ALA A 337 -7.46 -14.30 1.46
N PRO A 338 -8.17 -13.27 0.94
CA PRO A 338 -9.26 -13.50 -0.01
C PRO A 338 -8.73 -13.95 -1.37
N ALA A 339 -9.39 -14.94 -1.97
CA ALA A 339 -9.15 -15.37 -3.34
C ALA A 339 -9.58 -14.28 -4.35
N GLY A 340 -9.02 -14.31 -5.56
CA GLY A 340 -9.33 -13.35 -6.61
C GLY A 340 -8.76 -11.94 -6.36
N THR A 341 -7.78 -11.83 -5.46
CA THR A 341 -7.10 -10.57 -5.13
C THR A 341 -5.62 -10.62 -5.48
N TRP A 342 -4.97 -9.45 -5.51
CA TRP A 342 -3.51 -9.41 -5.65
C TRP A 342 -2.79 -10.29 -4.61
N MET A 343 -3.31 -10.40 -3.38
CA MET A 343 -2.71 -11.23 -2.34
C MET A 343 -2.77 -12.73 -2.69
N SER A 344 -3.89 -13.20 -3.22
CA SER A 344 -4.00 -14.59 -3.70
C SER A 344 -3.08 -14.84 -4.90
N ASP A 345 -2.91 -13.85 -5.80
CA ASP A 345 -1.98 -13.98 -6.91
C ASP A 345 -0.55 -14.25 -6.42
N MET A 346 -0.11 -13.53 -5.38
CA MET A 346 1.23 -13.73 -4.79
C MET A 346 1.38 -15.13 -4.18
N ILE A 347 0.30 -15.70 -3.63
CA ILE A 347 0.30 -17.07 -3.12
C ILE A 347 0.35 -18.09 -4.28
N ASP A 348 -0.48 -17.90 -5.31
CA ASP A 348 -0.59 -18.79 -6.46
C ASP A 348 0.69 -18.78 -7.32
N GLU A 349 1.36 -17.62 -7.41
CA GLU A 349 2.68 -17.45 -8.06
C GLU A 349 3.84 -18.02 -7.22
N GLY A 350 3.58 -18.53 -6.02
CA GLY A 350 4.62 -19.07 -5.14
C GLY A 350 5.55 -17.99 -4.54
N ARG A 351 5.13 -16.74 -4.48
CA ARG A 351 5.87 -15.62 -3.90
C ARG A 351 5.53 -15.38 -2.43
N ALA A 352 4.40 -15.89 -1.97
CA ALA A 352 3.97 -15.92 -0.58
C ALA A 352 3.41 -17.30 -0.23
N ALA A 353 3.23 -17.60 1.07
CA ALA A 353 2.59 -18.83 1.49
C ALA A 353 1.35 -18.54 2.36
N GLY A 354 0.30 -19.31 2.15
CA GLY A 354 -0.96 -19.10 2.88
C GLY A 354 -2.09 -19.95 2.37
N THR A 355 -3.29 -19.65 2.87
CA THR A 355 -4.56 -20.22 2.42
C THR A 355 -5.51 -19.11 1.99
N CYS A 356 -6.41 -19.44 1.03
CA CYS A 356 -7.37 -18.46 0.53
C CYS A 356 -8.81 -18.87 0.89
N PHE A 357 -9.69 -17.87 1.04
CA PHE A 357 -11.13 -18.03 1.11
C PHE A 357 -11.80 -17.32 -0.07
N ASP A 358 -12.88 -17.88 -0.61
CA ASP A 358 -13.57 -17.40 -1.82
C ASP A 358 -14.56 -16.26 -1.55
N ARG A 359 -15.17 -16.24 -0.38
CA ARG A 359 -16.18 -15.25 0.02
C ARG A 359 -15.97 -14.81 1.46
N LEU A 360 -16.29 -13.56 1.75
CA LEU A 360 -16.21 -13.00 3.11
C LEU A 360 -17.42 -13.47 3.95
N THR A 361 -17.51 -14.78 4.15
CA THR A 361 -18.50 -15.44 5.03
C THR A 361 -17.81 -16.11 6.21
N LEU A 362 -18.56 -16.33 7.29
CA LEU A 362 -18.04 -17.01 8.47
C LEU A 362 -17.43 -18.37 8.12
N ASP A 363 -18.14 -19.19 7.37
CA ASP A 363 -17.72 -20.56 7.05
C ASP A 363 -16.48 -20.58 6.13
N ALA A 364 -16.44 -19.72 5.12
CA ALA A 364 -15.30 -19.64 4.21
C ALA A 364 -14.03 -19.17 4.92
N VAL A 365 -14.11 -18.11 5.73
CA VAL A 365 -12.98 -17.59 6.51
C VAL A 365 -12.55 -18.60 7.58
N HIS A 366 -13.49 -19.22 8.29
CA HIS A 366 -13.22 -20.27 9.26
C HIS A 366 -12.50 -21.45 8.62
N GLY A 367 -13.01 -21.96 7.49
CA GLY A 367 -12.38 -23.08 6.77
C GLY A 367 -10.96 -22.76 6.29
N ALA A 368 -10.70 -21.53 5.85
CA ALA A 368 -9.35 -21.10 5.47
C ALA A 368 -8.42 -21.02 6.68
N LEU A 369 -8.89 -20.47 7.82
CA LEU A 369 -8.15 -20.47 9.08
C LEU A 369 -7.81 -21.88 9.55
N GLN A 370 -8.78 -22.82 9.51
CA GLN A 370 -8.56 -24.21 9.89
C GLN A 370 -7.47 -24.86 9.03
N ARG A 371 -7.55 -24.73 7.69
CA ARG A 371 -6.51 -25.27 6.79
C ARG A 371 -5.14 -24.68 7.09
N ALA A 372 -5.06 -23.37 7.35
CA ALA A 372 -3.81 -22.73 7.69
C ALA A 372 -3.24 -23.20 9.04
N LEU A 373 -4.09 -23.41 10.04
CA LEU A 373 -3.68 -23.90 11.35
C LEU A 373 -3.28 -25.39 11.32
N ASP A 374 -3.93 -26.21 10.47
CA ASP A 374 -3.60 -27.62 10.29
C ASP A 374 -2.22 -27.82 9.66
N ASP A 375 -1.85 -26.99 8.67
CA ASP A 375 -0.52 -27.01 7.99
C ASP A 375 0.38 -25.87 8.46
N LEU A 376 0.20 -25.34 9.67
CA LEU A 376 0.98 -24.18 10.10
C LEU A 376 2.50 -24.40 10.05
N PRO A 377 3.04 -25.57 10.43
CA PRO A 377 4.48 -25.84 10.27
C PRO A 377 4.95 -25.78 8.82
N GLY A 378 4.24 -26.42 7.89
CA GLY A 378 4.56 -26.43 6.45
C GLY A 378 4.45 -25.05 5.81
N LEU A 379 3.38 -24.31 6.12
CA LEU A 379 3.19 -22.93 5.67
C LEU A 379 4.30 -22.01 6.21
N THR A 380 4.68 -22.16 7.48
CA THR A 380 5.75 -21.36 8.08
C THR A 380 7.09 -21.64 7.41
N ALA A 381 7.43 -22.90 7.18
CA ALA A 381 8.66 -23.26 6.49
C ALA A 381 8.73 -22.65 5.06
N ARG A 382 7.63 -22.74 4.30
CA ARG A 382 7.52 -22.12 2.96
C ARG A 382 7.62 -20.59 3.03
N SER A 383 6.89 -19.94 3.93
CA SER A 383 6.95 -18.48 4.10
C SER A 383 8.37 -18.00 4.42
N ARG A 384 9.08 -18.68 5.30
CA ARG A 384 10.47 -18.34 5.66
C ARG A 384 11.42 -18.49 4.48
N ALA A 385 11.27 -19.54 3.69
CA ALA A 385 12.07 -19.75 2.49
C ALA A 385 11.86 -18.66 1.42
N LEU A 386 10.65 -18.12 1.33
CA LEU A 386 10.29 -17.08 0.35
C LEU A 386 10.64 -15.64 0.81
N ALA A 387 10.71 -15.41 2.11
CA ALA A 387 10.88 -14.07 2.67
C ALA A 387 12.14 -13.32 2.19
N PRO A 388 13.34 -13.94 2.04
CA PRO A 388 14.52 -13.24 1.53
C PRO A 388 14.30 -12.67 0.12
N ALA A 389 13.77 -13.48 -0.81
CA ALA A 389 13.48 -13.04 -2.17
C ALA A 389 12.41 -11.95 -2.21
N TRP A 390 11.40 -12.06 -1.34
CA TRP A 390 10.36 -11.04 -1.17
C TRP A 390 10.96 -9.70 -0.74
N ARG A 391 11.77 -9.67 0.30
CA ARG A 391 12.43 -8.45 0.79
C ARG A 391 13.33 -7.79 -0.26
N GLN A 392 13.98 -8.61 -1.08
CA GLN A 392 14.86 -8.11 -2.15
C GLN A 392 14.06 -7.54 -3.34
N SER A 393 12.89 -8.11 -3.65
CA SER A 393 12.08 -7.69 -4.80
C SER A 393 11.06 -6.60 -4.48
N GLU A 394 10.51 -6.56 -3.27
CA GLU A 394 9.45 -5.63 -2.85
C GLU A 394 10.02 -4.58 -1.88
N CYS A 395 10.89 -3.72 -2.40
CA CYS A 395 11.57 -2.68 -1.61
C CYS A 395 11.76 -1.40 -2.43
N THR A 396 12.11 -0.32 -1.75
CA THR A 396 12.34 0.99 -2.36
C THR A 396 13.53 0.96 -3.31
N GLU A 397 14.57 0.21 -2.98
CA GLU A 397 15.77 0.01 -3.81
C GLU A 397 15.42 -0.57 -5.18
N ALA A 398 14.56 -1.59 -5.21
CA ALA A 398 14.13 -2.21 -6.45
C ALA A 398 13.24 -1.27 -7.30
N ALA A 399 12.39 -0.46 -6.65
CA ALA A 399 11.57 0.53 -7.34
C ALA A 399 12.43 1.64 -7.97
N ILE A 400 13.36 2.20 -7.21
CA ILE A 400 14.29 3.25 -7.69
C ILE A 400 15.15 2.71 -8.82
N ALA A 401 15.67 1.49 -8.71
CA ALA A 401 16.48 0.86 -9.77
C ALA A 401 15.68 0.71 -11.08
N ARG A 402 14.40 0.31 -11.01
CA ARG A 402 13.53 0.24 -12.20
C ARG A 402 13.28 1.59 -12.84
N ILE A 403 13.01 2.62 -12.02
CA ILE A 403 12.79 3.99 -12.51
C ILE A 403 14.09 4.55 -13.11
N ALA A 404 15.22 4.36 -12.46
CA ALA A 404 16.52 4.82 -12.96
C ALA A 404 16.91 4.12 -14.27
N ALA A 405 16.68 2.80 -14.39
CA ALA A 405 16.90 2.04 -15.61
C ALA A 405 16.02 2.57 -16.76
N TRP A 406 14.73 2.82 -16.51
CA TRP A 406 13.85 3.43 -17.51
C TRP A 406 14.33 4.81 -17.92
N ALA A 407 14.70 5.66 -16.96
CA ALA A 407 15.18 7.02 -17.25
C ALA A 407 16.54 7.05 -17.98
N GLY A 408 17.37 6.06 -17.80
CA GLY A 408 18.66 5.90 -18.50
C GLY A 408 18.57 5.24 -19.88
N ALA A 409 17.47 4.55 -20.18
CA ALA A 409 17.23 3.89 -21.47
C ALA A 409 16.51 4.78 -22.50
N ALA A 410 15.98 5.93 -22.08
CA ALA A 410 15.19 6.86 -22.88
C ALA A 410 16.06 8.00 -23.48
#